data_251cfe9339ce4944741d1b90151e4954
#
_entry.id   251cfe9339ce4944741d1b90151e4954
#
_cell.length_a   1.000
_cell.length_b   1.000
_cell.length_c   1.000
_cell.angle_alpha   90.00
_cell.angle_beta   90.00
_cell.angle_gamma   90.00
#
_symmetry.space_group_name_H-M   'P 1'
#
loop_
_entity.id
_entity.type
_entity.pdbx_description
1 polymer ?
#
loop_
_entity_poly.entity_id
_entity_poly.type
_entity_poly.pdbx_seq_one_letter_code
_entity_poly.pdbx_strand_id
1 'polypeptide(L)'
;MTRMKQVATVPVDLARARVYAEGWQSWSVTGVFPVTDPPPPVTWPDSLAIDCQYRRSAPEGVFQGSGVLAVDPGDGGPVTVFGATAGLPDGIPVIQAALRGSALAVSSDAPVTELADSGPGGLPAVLGRWADGFSSSAGLPRVPVVPPVWCSWYQYFSDVTERDVTANLDAMAALDLPVGIVQIDDGYEACVGDWLISSGRFSDLPGLVARIRAAGRRAGIWIAPWLVGLSSELFAAHQDWVVRDPASGDPVWAGDVCRDDCAALDVTHPAAAAYLTGVLQTMRGWGIDYFKIDFCYAGAYEGLRHEAMAGVAAYRRGLGLIRDAIGADALLVGCGAPSLASAGLVDAMRVGPDIAANYEPSPPHPSLPSQRNAERNVTARAWQHGRFWNNDPDCLMLRPGVERREGWAAVVRGYGGLRSSGDGLDQLDAWGLETTRELLVPSSPTVLS
;
A
#
# COMPACT_ATOMS: atom_id res chain seq x y z
N MET A 1 12.28 23.76 3.81
CA MET A 1 10.89 23.49 4.23
C MET A 1 9.97 24.46 3.53
N THR A 2 9.07 23.98 2.69
CA THR A 2 8.06 24.84 2.06
C THR A 2 7.11 25.38 3.15
N ARG A 3 6.80 26.67 3.10
CA ARG A 3 5.97 27.33 4.12
C ARG A 3 4.50 26.99 3.89
N MET A 4 3.79 26.46 4.91
CA MET A 4 2.34 26.27 4.89
C MET A 4 1.64 27.61 4.61
N LYS A 5 0.73 27.64 3.64
CA LYS A 5 -0.10 28.80 3.29
C LYS A 5 -1.55 28.45 3.55
N GLN A 6 -2.27 29.35 4.21
CA GLN A 6 -3.71 29.18 4.40
C GLN A 6 -4.42 29.26 3.05
N VAL A 7 -5.26 28.23 2.76
CA VAL A 7 -6.02 28.12 1.52
C VAL A 7 -7.51 28.35 1.74
N ALA A 8 -8.03 28.00 2.94
CA ALA A 8 -9.45 28.19 3.25
C ALA A 8 -9.69 28.40 4.76
N THR A 9 -10.90 28.86 5.07
CA THR A 9 -11.50 28.82 6.42
C THR A 9 -12.91 28.23 6.27
N VAL A 10 -13.16 27.10 6.93
CA VAL A 10 -14.44 26.37 6.85
C VAL A 10 -15.14 26.49 8.21
N PRO A 11 -16.29 27.18 8.31
CA PRO A 11 -17.14 27.16 9.50
C PRO A 11 -17.60 25.74 9.80
N VAL A 12 -17.70 25.35 11.08
CA VAL A 12 -18.04 23.98 11.48
C VAL A 12 -18.97 23.94 12.69
N ASP A 13 -19.87 22.97 12.70
CA ASP A 13 -20.60 22.56 13.90
C ASP A 13 -19.73 21.61 14.72
N LEU A 14 -19.23 22.07 15.88
CA LEU A 14 -18.31 21.32 16.72
C LEU A 14 -18.81 19.93 17.16
N ALA A 15 -20.14 19.74 17.23
CA ALA A 15 -20.71 18.47 17.65
C ALA A 15 -20.80 17.44 16.52
N ARG A 16 -20.93 17.88 15.26
CA ARG A 16 -21.25 17.03 14.13
C ARG A 16 -20.20 16.99 13.04
N ALA A 17 -19.41 18.05 12.92
CA ALA A 17 -18.41 18.15 11.85
C ALA A 17 -17.37 17.02 11.91
N ARG A 18 -16.95 16.58 10.73
CA ARG A 18 -15.98 15.50 10.53
C ARG A 18 -14.88 15.95 9.56
N VAL A 19 -13.69 15.42 9.79
CA VAL A 19 -12.53 15.65 8.92
C VAL A 19 -12.03 14.29 8.43
N TYR A 20 -11.97 14.11 7.12
CA TYR A 20 -11.21 13.02 6.50
C TYR A 20 -9.76 13.45 6.31
N ALA A 21 -8.83 12.63 6.75
CA ALA A 21 -7.41 12.84 6.53
C ALA A 21 -6.79 11.59 5.89
N GLU A 22 -6.23 11.77 4.69
CA GLU A 22 -5.52 10.71 3.96
C GLU A 22 -4.10 10.54 4.51
N GLY A 23 -3.70 9.31 4.79
CA GLY A 23 -2.34 8.98 5.19
C GLY A 23 -1.35 9.05 4.03
N TRP A 24 -0.06 9.11 4.36
CA TRP A 24 1.03 9.20 3.38
C TRP A 24 1.11 7.99 2.45
N GLN A 25 1.06 6.80 3.02
CA GLN A 25 1.17 5.54 2.30
C GLN A 25 0.15 4.49 2.84
N SER A 26 0.13 3.29 2.27
CA SER A 26 -0.85 2.24 2.55
C SER A 26 -1.14 2.04 4.04
N TRP A 27 -0.10 2.01 4.88
CA TRP A 27 -0.19 1.68 6.30
C TRP A 27 -0.45 2.89 7.20
N SER A 28 -0.19 4.11 6.70
CA SER A 28 -0.40 5.33 7.48
C SER A 28 -1.85 5.50 7.91
N VAL A 29 -2.04 6.08 9.09
CA VAL A 29 -3.37 6.37 9.63
C VAL A 29 -4.20 7.16 8.64
N THR A 30 -5.33 6.57 8.25
CA THR A 30 -6.34 7.21 7.40
C THR A 30 -7.70 7.01 8.03
N GLY A 31 -8.51 8.06 8.05
CA GLY A 31 -9.81 7.97 8.71
C GLY A 31 -10.67 9.21 8.59
N VAL A 32 -11.87 9.09 9.13
CA VAL A 32 -12.81 10.19 9.36
C VAL A 32 -12.89 10.44 10.87
N PHE A 33 -12.52 11.62 11.29
CA PHE A 33 -12.38 12.00 12.70
C PHE A 33 -13.40 13.09 13.08
N PRO A 34 -13.91 13.10 14.33
CA PRO A 34 -14.60 14.27 14.85
C PRO A 34 -13.70 15.52 14.78
N VAL A 35 -14.27 16.68 14.46
CA VAL A 35 -13.48 17.94 14.35
C VAL A 35 -12.75 18.33 15.64
N THR A 36 -13.22 17.83 16.77
CA THR A 36 -12.65 18.08 18.11
C THR A 36 -11.63 17.02 18.55
N ASP A 37 -11.43 15.96 17.75
CA ASP A 37 -10.60 14.80 18.12
C ASP A 37 -9.67 14.42 16.95
N PRO A 38 -8.68 15.24 16.61
CA PRO A 38 -7.70 14.89 15.59
C PRO A 38 -6.84 13.69 16.03
N PRO A 39 -6.34 12.88 15.09
CA PRO A 39 -5.45 11.78 15.44
C PRO A 39 -4.20 12.31 16.14
N PRO A 40 -3.65 11.56 17.13
CA PRO A 40 -2.43 11.96 17.81
C PRO A 40 -1.26 12.08 16.82
N PRO A 41 -0.30 12.99 17.08
CA PRO A 41 0.92 13.05 16.28
C PRO A 41 1.70 11.73 16.31
N VAL A 42 2.30 11.37 15.20
CA VAL A 42 3.24 10.24 15.13
C VAL A 42 4.53 10.66 15.83
N THR A 43 4.93 9.92 16.87
CA THR A 43 6.05 10.30 17.74
C THR A 43 7.24 9.33 17.66
N TRP A 44 7.07 8.12 17.14
CA TRP A 44 8.14 7.16 17.03
C TRP A 44 8.99 7.45 15.80
N PRO A 45 10.34 7.52 15.91
CA PRO A 45 11.21 7.80 14.78
C PRO A 45 11.01 6.86 13.59
N ASP A 46 10.87 5.57 13.87
CA ASP A 46 10.68 4.55 12.84
C ASP A 46 9.32 4.69 12.15
N SER A 47 8.27 5.00 12.92
CA SER A 47 6.93 5.26 12.38
C SER A 47 6.86 6.54 11.56
N LEU A 48 7.67 7.57 11.85
CA LEU A 48 7.70 8.79 11.05
C LEU A 48 8.10 8.52 9.59
N ALA A 49 8.98 7.55 9.37
CA ALA A 49 9.39 7.13 8.03
C ALA A 49 8.24 6.47 7.26
N ILE A 50 7.39 5.72 7.98
CA ILE A 50 6.26 4.96 7.42
C ILE A 50 5.01 5.84 7.34
N ASP A 51 4.67 6.55 8.42
CA ASP A 51 3.37 7.20 8.58
C ASP A 51 3.32 8.62 8.02
N CYS A 52 4.45 9.29 7.88
CA CYS A 52 4.50 10.71 7.53
C CYS A 52 5.34 10.98 6.30
N GLN A 53 4.80 11.75 5.37
CA GLN A 53 5.56 12.32 4.26
C GLN A 53 6.70 13.18 4.78
N TYR A 54 7.90 13.02 4.22
CA TYR A 54 9.11 13.76 4.60
C TYR A 54 9.46 13.65 6.10
N ARG A 55 9.09 12.54 6.75
CA ARG A 55 9.34 12.31 8.19
C ARG A 55 8.82 13.46 9.07
N ARG A 56 7.66 14.01 8.72
CA ARG A 56 7.00 15.08 9.49
C ARG A 56 5.64 14.61 9.99
N SER A 57 5.43 14.73 11.29
CA SER A 57 4.12 14.60 11.90
C SER A 57 3.41 15.96 11.97
N ALA A 58 2.08 15.93 11.96
CA ALA A 58 1.30 17.11 12.29
C ALA A 58 1.62 17.59 13.71
N PRO A 59 1.53 18.90 14.00
CA PRO A 59 1.47 19.39 15.37
C PRO A 59 0.26 18.79 16.11
N GLU A 60 0.35 18.72 17.44
CA GLU A 60 -0.79 18.30 18.27
C GLU A 60 -2.03 19.15 17.99
N GLY A 61 -3.19 18.53 17.92
CA GLY A 61 -4.47 19.20 17.65
C GLY A 61 -4.69 19.59 16.17
N VAL A 62 -3.86 19.11 15.24
CA VAL A 62 -3.94 19.44 13.82
C VAL A 62 -4.19 18.19 13.01
N PHE A 63 -5.20 18.19 12.13
CA PHE A 63 -5.38 17.17 11.11
C PHE A 63 -4.34 17.34 10.00
N GLN A 64 -3.83 16.23 9.47
CA GLN A 64 -2.91 16.27 8.34
C GLN A 64 -3.33 15.21 7.29
N GLY A 65 -3.52 15.68 6.06
CA GLY A 65 -3.72 14.83 4.89
C GLY A 65 -2.51 14.91 3.95
N SER A 66 -2.11 13.75 3.42
CA SER A 66 -1.09 13.65 2.36
C SER A 66 -1.80 13.53 1.01
N GLY A 67 -1.88 14.64 0.30
CA GLY A 67 -2.52 14.72 -1.00
C GLY A 67 -4.03 14.98 -0.96
N VAL A 68 -4.74 14.57 0.12
CA VAL A 68 -6.19 14.77 0.27
C VAL A 68 -6.56 15.01 1.73
N LEU A 69 -7.40 16.01 1.94
CA LEU A 69 -8.10 16.27 3.19
C LEU A 69 -9.51 16.77 2.87
N ALA A 70 -10.53 16.28 3.59
CA ALA A 70 -11.89 16.76 3.38
C ALA A 70 -12.58 17.14 4.69
N VAL A 71 -13.47 18.13 4.61
CA VAL A 71 -14.23 18.66 5.75
C VAL A 71 -15.71 18.53 5.45
N ASP A 72 -16.42 17.78 6.31
CA ASP A 72 -17.87 17.86 6.45
C ASP A 72 -18.18 18.86 7.57
N PRO A 73 -18.80 20.02 7.29
CA PRO A 73 -19.02 21.03 8.29
C PRO A 73 -20.06 20.65 9.36
N GLY A 74 -20.87 19.61 9.13
CA GLY A 74 -21.84 19.10 10.08
C GLY A 74 -23.09 19.95 10.28
N ASP A 75 -23.21 21.09 9.59
CA ASP A 75 -24.34 22.02 9.65
C ASP A 75 -25.31 21.90 8.47
N GLY A 76 -25.07 20.95 7.56
CA GLY A 76 -25.80 20.75 6.31
C GLY A 76 -25.23 21.55 5.13
N GLY A 77 -24.14 22.27 5.34
CA GLY A 77 -23.35 22.91 4.29
C GLY A 77 -22.60 21.90 3.40
N PRO A 78 -21.93 22.40 2.34
CA PRO A 78 -21.20 21.51 1.42
C PRO A 78 -20.02 20.84 2.09
N VAL A 79 -19.82 19.55 1.81
CA VAL A 79 -18.56 18.86 2.08
C VAL A 79 -17.50 19.44 1.15
N THR A 80 -16.35 19.82 1.71
CA THR A 80 -15.25 20.41 0.94
C THR A 80 -14.05 19.49 0.94
N VAL A 81 -13.58 19.08 -0.25
CA VAL A 81 -12.35 18.32 -0.47
C VAL A 81 -11.24 19.26 -0.93
N PHE A 82 -10.14 19.25 -0.23
CA PHE A 82 -8.87 19.86 -0.63
C PHE A 82 -7.96 18.74 -1.10
N GLY A 83 -7.58 18.77 -2.36
CA GLY A 83 -6.82 17.68 -2.96
C GLY A 83 -5.70 18.14 -3.90
N ALA A 84 -4.73 17.27 -4.10
CA ALA A 84 -3.63 17.52 -5.04
C ALA A 84 -4.15 17.78 -6.46
N THR A 85 -3.38 18.55 -7.23
CA THR A 85 -3.64 18.74 -8.66
C THR A 85 -3.25 17.49 -9.45
N ALA A 86 -3.98 17.20 -10.51
CA ALA A 86 -3.72 16.08 -11.40
C ALA A 86 -2.30 16.18 -11.99
N GLY A 87 -1.63 15.02 -12.13
CA GLY A 87 -0.25 14.96 -12.63
C GLY A 87 0.82 15.24 -11.57
N LEU A 88 0.44 15.72 -10.38
CA LEU A 88 1.36 15.98 -9.24
C LEU A 88 2.59 16.83 -9.61
N PRO A 89 2.45 17.99 -10.28
CA PRO A 89 3.59 18.76 -10.79
C PRO A 89 4.51 19.27 -9.66
N ASP A 90 3.94 19.52 -8.45
CA ASP A 90 4.66 19.99 -7.26
C ASP A 90 4.81 18.88 -6.21
N GLY A 91 4.66 17.61 -6.61
CA GLY A 91 4.63 16.47 -5.70
C GLY A 91 3.28 16.31 -4.99
N ILE A 92 3.29 15.63 -3.84
CA ILE A 92 2.09 15.40 -3.03
C ILE A 92 2.02 16.50 -1.96
N PRO A 93 0.96 17.35 -1.95
CA PRO A 93 0.80 18.39 -0.95
C PRO A 93 0.57 17.80 0.45
N VAL A 94 1.17 18.41 1.46
CA VAL A 94 0.78 18.25 2.87
C VAL A 94 -0.31 19.27 3.15
N ILE A 95 -1.49 18.79 3.53
CA ILE A 95 -2.67 19.63 3.82
C ILE A 95 -2.97 19.51 5.31
N GLN A 96 -3.05 20.63 6.00
CA GLN A 96 -3.33 20.66 7.43
C GLN A 96 -4.61 21.45 7.72
N ALA A 97 -5.39 20.97 8.70
CA ALA A 97 -6.56 21.67 9.20
C ALA A 97 -6.50 21.81 10.72
N ALA A 98 -6.54 23.03 11.20
CA ALA A 98 -6.49 23.36 12.63
C ALA A 98 -7.77 24.06 13.07
N LEU A 99 -8.38 23.58 14.17
CA LEU A 99 -9.57 24.20 14.74
C LEU A 99 -9.23 25.56 15.37
N ARG A 100 -9.99 26.60 15.00
CA ARG A 100 -9.88 27.98 15.52
C ARG A 100 -11.29 28.49 15.88
N GLY A 101 -11.67 28.39 17.13
CA GLY A 101 -13.03 28.68 17.56
C GLY A 101 -14.02 27.69 16.90
N SER A 102 -14.97 28.19 16.11
CA SER A 102 -15.96 27.39 15.37
C SER A 102 -15.63 27.27 13.87
N ALA A 103 -14.36 27.35 13.50
CA ALA A 103 -13.93 27.18 12.11
C ALA A 103 -12.62 26.40 12.00
N LEU A 104 -12.44 25.65 10.93
CA LEU A 104 -11.17 25.03 10.55
C LEU A 104 -10.37 25.96 9.64
N ALA A 105 -9.17 26.33 10.05
CA ALA A 105 -8.19 26.97 9.19
C ALA A 105 -7.43 25.88 8.41
N VAL A 106 -7.65 25.80 7.09
CA VAL A 106 -7.00 24.85 6.20
C VAL A 106 -5.80 25.50 5.54
N SER A 107 -4.68 24.80 5.54
CA SER A 107 -3.41 25.27 4.94
C SER A 107 -2.71 24.12 4.18
N SER A 108 -1.89 24.49 3.18
CA SER A 108 -1.12 23.55 2.38
C SER A 108 0.28 24.08 2.07
N ASP A 109 1.25 23.18 1.88
CA ASP A 109 2.62 23.52 1.46
C ASP A 109 2.80 23.58 -0.05
N ALA A 110 1.79 23.14 -0.84
CA ALA A 110 1.76 23.20 -2.29
C ALA A 110 0.34 23.56 -2.76
N PRO A 111 0.14 23.91 -4.05
CA PRO A 111 -1.18 24.16 -4.61
C PRO A 111 -2.12 22.96 -4.49
N VAL A 112 -3.38 23.22 -4.17
CA VAL A 112 -4.45 22.23 -4.07
C VAL A 112 -5.68 22.68 -4.88
N THR A 113 -6.44 21.70 -5.35
CA THR A 113 -7.78 21.92 -5.87
C THR A 113 -8.78 21.91 -4.73
N GLU A 114 -9.88 22.64 -4.88
CA GLU A 114 -11.01 22.65 -3.94
C GLU A 114 -12.26 22.17 -4.67
N LEU A 115 -12.96 21.19 -4.08
CA LEU A 115 -14.29 20.73 -4.52
C LEU A 115 -15.26 20.84 -3.36
N ALA A 116 -16.22 21.74 -3.44
CA ALA A 116 -17.32 21.86 -2.49
C ALA A 116 -18.59 21.29 -3.11
N ASP A 117 -19.24 20.35 -2.44
CA ASP A 117 -20.42 19.65 -2.96
C ASP A 117 -21.42 19.31 -1.85
N SER A 118 -22.70 19.64 -2.08
CA SER A 118 -23.85 19.33 -1.20
C SER A 118 -24.65 18.13 -1.70
N GLY A 119 -24.17 17.41 -2.70
CA GLY A 119 -24.85 16.24 -3.26
C GLY A 119 -25.02 15.10 -2.25
N PRO A 120 -25.89 14.14 -2.54
CA PRO A 120 -26.17 13.02 -1.65
C PRO A 120 -24.94 12.12 -1.46
N GLY A 121 -24.92 11.37 -0.34
CA GLY A 121 -23.89 10.39 -0.03
C GLY A 121 -22.75 10.93 0.86
N GLY A 122 -22.80 12.22 1.24
CA GLY A 122 -21.87 12.79 2.22
C GLY A 122 -20.40 12.69 1.81
N LEU A 123 -19.52 12.64 2.80
CA LEU A 123 -18.07 12.67 2.67
C LEU A 123 -17.49 11.62 1.69
N PRO A 124 -17.87 10.32 1.74
CA PRO A 124 -17.33 9.32 0.79
C PRO A 124 -17.70 9.63 -0.66
N ALA A 125 -18.91 10.10 -0.91
CA ALA A 125 -19.36 10.41 -2.27
C ALA A 125 -18.64 11.64 -2.86
N VAL A 126 -18.36 12.67 -2.03
CA VAL A 126 -17.62 13.86 -2.49
C VAL A 126 -16.16 13.52 -2.75
N LEU A 127 -15.54 12.71 -1.91
CA LEU A 127 -14.19 12.14 -2.15
C LEU A 127 -14.15 11.35 -3.45
N GLY A 128 -15.18 10.54 -3.71
CA GLY A 128 -15.32 9.80 -4.97
C GLY A 128 -15.39 10.72 -6.19
N ARG A 129 -16.22 11.77 -6.15
CA ARG A 129 -16.31 12.75 -7.24
C ARG A 129 -15.02 13.53 -7.49
N TRP A 130 -14.32 13.87 -6.40
CA TRP A 130 -12.97 14.45 -6.52
C TRP A 130 -12.01 13.49 -7.23
N ALA A 131 -12.01 12.20 -6.82
CA ALA A 131 -11.16 11.19 -7.43
C ALA A 131 -11.49 10.94 -8.91
N ASP A 132 -12.77 10.96 -9.29
CA ASP A 132 -13.22 10.85 -10.68
C ASP A 132 -12.66 12.02 -11.52
N GLY A 133 -12.74 13.25 -10.97
CA GLY A 133 -12.16 14.45 -11.60
C GLY A 133 -10.64 14.39 -11.71
N PHE A 134 -9.95 13.95 -10.65
CA PHE A 134 -8.50 13.76 -10.65
C PHE A 134 -8.07 12.72 -11.69
N SER A 135 -8.73 11.55 -11.70
CA SER A 135 -8.42 10.44 -12.62
C SER A 135 -8.62 10.84 -14.07
N SER A 136 -9.73 11.53 -14.37
CA SER A 136 -10.01 12.04 -15.70
C SER A 136 -8.97 13.07 -16.15
N SER A 137 -8.63 14.02 -15.29
CA SER A 137 -7.66 15.08 -15.60
C SER A 137 -6.23 14.56 -15.75
N ALA A 138 -5.88 13.51 -15.00
CA ALA A 138 -4.59 12.84 -15.08
C ALA A 138 -4.52 11.80 -16.21
N GLY A 139 -5.63 11.47 -16.86
CA GLY A 139 -5.69 10.44 -17.89
C GLY A 139 -5.35 9.05 -17.37
N LEU A 140 -5.79 8.71 -16.15
CA LEU A 140 -5.44 7.42 -15.55
C LEU A 140 -6.03 6.25 -16.36
N PRO A 141 -5.32 5.12 -16.45
CA PRO A 141 -5.80 3.94 -17.15
C PRO A 141 -7.01 3.33 -16.42
N ARG A 142 -7.80 2.55 -17.16
CA ARG A 142 -8.88 1.77 -16.55
C ARG A 142 -8.32 0.71 -15.59
N VAL A 143 -8.91 0.60 -14.41
CA VAL A 143 -8.55 -0.41 -13.43
C VAL A 143 -8.88 -1.81 -13.97
N PRO A 144 -7.90 -2.75 -14.03
CA PRO A 144 -8.12 -4.09 -14.57
C PRO A 144 -8.86 -4.98 -13.56
N VAL A 145 -9.41 -6.10 -14.06
CA VAL A 145 -9.90 -7.18 -13.20
C VAL A 145 -8.71 -8.01 -12.73
N VAL A 146 -8.62 -8.25 -11.43
CA VAL A 146 -7.58 -9.11 -10.81
C VAL A 146 -8.21 -10.41 -10.35
N PRO A 147 -7.68 -11.58 -10.75
CA PRO A 147 -8.12 -12.88 -10.23
C PRO A 147 -7.86 -13.01 -8.74
N PRO A 148 -8.61 -13.88 -8.01
CA PRO A 148 -8.38 -14.11 -6.60
C PRO A 148 -7.01 -14.74 -6.34
N VAL A 149 -6.40 -14.37 -5.20
CA VAL A 149 -5.02 -14.70 -4.84
C VAL A 149 -4.99 -15.64 -3.64
N TRP A 150 -4.07 -16.58 -3.63
CA TRP A 150 -3.53 -17.18 -2.42
C TRP A 150 -2.12 -16.66 -2.18
N CYS A 151 -1.82 -16.28 -0.93
CA CYS A 151 -0.56 -15.68 -0.53
C CYS A 151 0.06 -16.48 0.62
N SER A 152 1.36 -16.74 0.58
CA SER A 152 2.04 -17.56 1.58
C SER A 152 2.31 -16.83 2.92
N TRP A 153 2.20 -15.49 2.98
CA TRP A 153 2.68 -14.68 4.10
C TRP A 153 2.07 -15.07 5.44
N TYR A 154 0.76 -14.95 5.61
CA TYR A 154 0.10 -15.05 6.92
C TYR A 154 0.07 -16.43 7.56
N GLN A 155 0.43 -17.47 6.81
CA GLN A 155 0.57 -18.81 7.34
C GLN A 155 2.02 -19.15 7.67
N TYR A 156 2.95 -18.75 6.79
CA TYR A 156 4.32 -19.24 6.84
C TYR A 156 5.34 -18.16 7.16
N PHE A 157 4.97 -16.88 6.96
CA PHE A 157 5.89 -15.75 7.03
C PHE A 157 7.15 -16.03 6.19
N SER A 158 8.29 -15.50 6.60
CA SER A 158 9.57 -15.70 5.90
C SER A 158 10.16 -17.13 6.04
N ASP A 159 9.46 -18.04 6.74
CA ASP A 159 9.88 -19.44 6.85
C ASP A 159 9.22 -20.34 5.79
N VAL A 160 8.47 -19.76 4.85
CA VAL A 160 7.84 -20.48 3.73
C VAL A 160 8.85 -21.33 2.94
N THR A 161 8.41 -22.52 2.54
CA THR A 161 9.20 -23.46 1.75
C THR A 161 8.52 -23.81 0.42
N GLU A 162 9.29 -24.30 -0.55
CA GLU A 162 8.76 -24.86 -1.80
C GLU A 162 7.70 -25.94 -1.55
N ARG A 163 7.88 -26.75 -0.49
CA ARG A 163 6.94 -27.79 -0.07
C ARG A 163 5.61 -27.20 0.39
N ASP A 164 5.63 -26.09 1.13
CA ASP A 164 4.39 -25.46 1.63
C ASP A 164 3.56 -24.91 0.48
N VAL A 165 4.21 -24.20 -0.46
CA VAL A 165 3.53 -23.71 -1.67
C VAL A 165 2.93 -24.84 -2.47
N THR A 166 3.70 -25.92 -2.64
CA THR A 166 3.24 -27.14 -3.36
C THR A 166 2.05 -27.79 -2.68
N ALA A 167 2.07 -27.96 -1.36
CA ALA A 167 0.97 -28.56 -0.60
C ALA A 167 -0.32 -27.74 -0.72
N ASN A 168 -0.23 -26.40 -0.66
CA ASN A 168 -1.39 -25.55 -0.86
C ASN A 168 -1.89 -25.57 -2.32
N LEU A 169 -0.99 -25.66 -3.30
CA LEU A 169 -1.39 -25.80 -4.70
C LEU A 169 -2.19 -27.10 -4.92
N ASP A 170 -1.76 -28.21 -4.32
CA ASP A 170 -2.45 -29.48 -4.38
C ASP A 170 -3.80 -29.42 -3.63
N ALA A 171 -3.85 -28.75 -2.46
CA ALA A 171 -5.08 -28.52 -1.70
C ALA A 171 -6.10 -27.66 -2.48
N MET A 172 -5.66 -26.61 -3.18
CA MET A 172 -6.53 -25.79 -4.04
C MET A 172 -7.26 -26.65 -5.10
N ALA A 173 -6.57 -27.61 -5.68
CA ALA A 173 -7.16 -28.53 -6.67
C ALA A 173 -8.12 -29.52 -6.00
N ALA A 174 -7.72 -30.12 -4.89
CA ALA A 174 -8.53 -31.10 -4.16
C ALA A 174 -9.83 -30.51 -3.58
N LEU A 175 -9.79 -29.23 -3.15
CA LEU A 175 -10.91 -28.50 -2.55
C LEU A 175 -11.71 -27.69 -3.59
N ASP A 176 -11.35 -27.73 -4.87
CA ASP A 176 -11.95 -26.95 -5.95
C ASP A 176 -12.08 -25.44 -5.58
N LEU A 177 -10.98 -24.83 -5.12
CA LEU A 177 -10.96 -23.42 -4.76
C LEU A 177 -10.66 -22.53 -5.97
N PRO A 178 -11.40 -21.42 -6.14
CA PRO A 178 -11.31 -20.56 -7.31
C PRO A 178 -10.10 -19.61 -7.26
N VAL A 179 -8.94 -20.07 -6.77
CA VAL A 179 -7.69 -19.31 -6.74
C VAL A 179 -7.15 -19.15 -8.15
N GLY A 180 -6.99 -17.93 -8.62
CA GLY A 180 -6.43 -17.65 -9.95
C GLY A 180 -4.94 -17.35 -9.93
N ILE A 181 -4.41 -16.87 -8.79
CA ILE A 181 -3.02 -16.49 -8.61
C ILE A 181 -2.45 -17.16 -7.36
N VAL A 182 -1.26 -17.75 -7.47
CA VAL A 182 -0.48 -18.28 -6.33
C VAL A 182 0.71 -17.35 -6.13
N GLN A 183 0.69 -16.57 -5.06
CA GLN A 183 1.73 -15.62 -4.69
C GLN A 183 2.69 -16.22 -3.67
N ILE A 184 3.96 -16.29 -4.04
CA ILE A 184 5.06 -16.57 -3.13
C ILE A 184 5.48 -15.24 -2.53
N ASP A 185 5.29 -15.08 -1.22
CA ASP A 185 5.65 -13.87 -0.48
C ASP A 185 7.11 -13.94 -0.01
N ASP A 186 7.55 -13.00 0.84
CA ASP A 186 8.89 -12.93 1.43
C ASP A 186 9.36 -14.29 1.97
N GLY A 187 10.65 -14.58 1.82
CA GLY A 187 11.33 -15.76 2.33
C GLY A 187 11.89 -16.72 1.26
N TYR A 188 11.67 -16.46 -0.02
CA TYR A 188 12.29 -17.25 -1.09
C TYR A 188 13.72 -16.81 -1.38
N GLU A 189 14.03 -15.53 -1.22
CA GLU A 189 15.33 -14.92 -1.43
C GLU A 189 16.26 -15.10 -0.21
N ALA A 190 17.56 -15.02 -0.47
CA ALA A 190 18.59 -15.15 0.56
C ALA A 190 18.66 -13.92 1.49
N CYS A 191 18.48 -12.74 0.90
CA CYS A 191 18.50 -11.45 1.58
C CYS A 191 17.73 -10.41 0.76
N VAL A 192 17.22 -9.36 1.40
CA VAL A 192 16.59 -8.23 0.72
C VAL A 192 17.61 -7.57 -0.23
N GLY A 193 17.28 -7.52 -1.50
CA GLY A 193 18.20 -7.08 -2.56
C GLY A 193 18.75 -8.22 -3.41
N ASP A 194 18.97 -9.39 -2.85
CA ASP A 194 19.52 -10.57 -3.54
C ASP A 194 18.41 -11.45 -4.16
N TRP A 195 17.52 -10.83 -4.91
CA TRP A 195 16.23 -11.38 -5.36
C TRP A 195 16.31 -12.66 -6.21
N LEU A 196 17.46 -12.95 -6.81
CA LEU A 196 17.67 -14.15 -7.64
C LEU A 196 18.49 -15.22 -6.91
N ILE A 197 18.89 -14.98 -5.67
CA ILE A 197 19.61 -15.92 -4.83
C ILE A 197 18.62 -16.56 -3.85
N SER A 198 18.51 -17.90 -3.91
CA SER A 198 17.59 -18.62 -3.03
C SER A 198 18.02 -18.59 -1.57
N SER A 199 17.05 -18.51 -0.65
CA SER A 199 17.26 -18.73 0.79
C SER A 199 17.67 -20.16 1.16
N GLY A 200 17.71 -21.07 0.17
CA GLY A 200 17.93 -22.52 0.38
C GLY A 200 16.65 -23.29 0.72
N ARG A 201 15.52 -22.60 0.96
CA ARG A 201 14.21 -23.22 1.17
C ARG A 201 13.47 -23.50 -0.15
N PHE A 202 13.97 -22.93 -1.24
CA PHE A 202 13.47 -23.15 -2.60
C PHE A 202 14.62 -23.71 -3.44
N SER A 203 14.52 -24.98 -3.82
CA SER A 203 15.56 -25.66 -4.60
C SER A 203 15.47 -25.32 -6.09
N ASP A 204 14.26 -25.07 -6.59
CA ASP A 204 14.00 -24.76 -8.00
C ASP A 204 12.78 -23.81 -8.11
N LEU A 205 12.97 -22.52 -7.83
CA LEU A 205 11.90 -21.54 -7.94
C LEU A 205 11.30 -21.44 -9.37
N PRO A 206 12.10 -21.45 -10.45
CA PRO A 206 11.55 -21.52 -11.81
C PRO A 206 10.71 -22.76 -12.06
N GLY A 207 11.12 -23.93 -11.57
CA GLY A 207 10.35 -25.17 -11.67
C GLY A 207 9.04 -25.12 -10.89
N LEU A 208 9.03 -24.52 -9.70
CA LEU A 208 7.80 -24.27 -8.92
C LEU A 208 6.84 -23.34 -9.69
N VAL A 209 7.34 -22.25 -10.27
CA VAL A 209 6.56 -21.35 -11.13
C VAL A 209 5.95 -22.11 -12.31
N ALA A 210 6.73 -22.95 -12.97
CA ALA A 210 6.22 -23.79 -14.07
C ALA A 210 5.11 -24.75 -13.59
N ARG A 211 5.24 -25.33 -12.39
CA ARG A 211 4.21 -26.20 -11.78
C ARG A 211 2.92 -25.43 -11.47
N ILE A 212 3.00 -24.22 -10.91
CA ILE A 212 1.84 -23.35 -10.67
C ILE A 212 1.10 -23.07 -11.99
N ARG A 213 1.84 -22.74 -13.03
CA ARG A 213 1.27 -22.46 -14.35
C ARG A 213 0.66 -23.69 -15.01
N ALA A 214 1.29 -24.84 -14.86
CA ALA A 214 0.76 -26.12 -15.35
C ALA A 214 -0.56 -26.51 -14.66
N ALA A 215 -0.77 -26.05 -13.41
CA ALA A 215 -2.04 -26.19 -12.71
C ALA A 215 -3.12 -25.16 -13.16
N GLY A 216 -2.86 -24.39 -14.22
CA GLY A 216 -3.80 -23.41 -14.78
C GLY A 216 -3.89 -22.10 -13.97
N ARG A 217 -2.93 -21.81 -13.10
CA ARG A 217 -2.91 -20.63 -12.26
C ARG A 217 -1.78 -19.68 -12.68
N ARG A 218 -1.94 -18.40 -12.40
CA ARG A 218 -0.86 -17.41 -12.56
C ARG A 218 0.12 -17.54 -11.38
N ALA A 219 1.40 -17.35 -11.65
CA ALA A 219 2.43 -17.28 -10.61
C ALA A 219 2.67 -15.83 -10.20
N GLY A 220 2.68 -15.59 -8.90
CA GLY A 220 2.96 -14.30 -8.30
C GLY A 220 4.17 -14.36 -7.38
N ILE A 221 4.84 -13.21 -7.22
CA ILE A 221 5.99 -13.06 -6.34
C ILE A 221 5.95 -11.72 -5.60
N TRP A 222 6.47 -11.73 -4.38
CA TRP A 222 6.76 -10.55 -3.57
C TRP A 222 8.17 -10.04 -3.86
N ILE A 223 8.36 -8.72 -3.81
CA ILE A 223 9.67 -8.06 -3.91
C ILE A 223 9.60 -6.70 -3.22
N ALA A 224 10.68 -6.26 -2.56
CA ALA A 224 10.83 -4.92 -2.01
C ALA A 224 11.85 -4.10 -2.85
N PRO A 225 11.45 -3.57 -4.02
CA PRO A 225 12.36 -3.12 -5.07
C PRO A 225 13.17 -1.86 -4.71
N TRP A 226 12.81 -1.15 -3.65
CA TRP A 226 13.56 0.02 -3.15
C TRP A 226 14.34 -0.25 -1.87
N LEU A 227 14.42 -1.53 -1.44
CA LEU A 227 15.21 -1.91 -0.28
C LEU A 227 16.47 -2.68 -0.68
N VAL A 228 17.53 -2.46 0.06
CA VAL A 228 18.79 -3.22 0.01
C VAL A 228 19.17 -3.55 1.44
N GLY A 229 19.22 -4.83 1.79
CA GLY A 229 19.70 -5.30 3.08
C GLY A 229 21.19 -5.01 3.23
N LEU A 230 21.59 -4.51 4.37
CA LEU A 230 23.00 -4.17 4.62
C LEU A 230 23.92 -5.41 4.67
N SER A 231 23.34 -6.61 4.86
CA SER A 231 24.05 -7.90 4.81
C SER A 231 24.05 -8.57 3.43
N SER A 232 23.36 -7.98 2.43
CA SER A 232 23.23 -8.55 1.09
C SER A 232 24.54 -8.52 0.28
N GLU A 233 24.67 -9.45 -0.67
CA GLU A 233 25.75 -9.41 -1.67
C GLU A 233 25.65 -8.15 -2.52
N LEU A 234 24.44 -7.69 -2.81
CA LEU A 234 24.19 -6.45 -3.54
C LEU A 234 24.80 -5.24 -2.83
N PHE A 235 24.56 -5.07 -1.51
CA PHE A 235 25.13 -3.95 -0.75
C PHE A 235 26.64 -4.05 -0.62
N ALA A 236 27.16 -5.26 -0.39
CA ALA A 236 28.60 -5.48 -0.31
C ALA A 236 29.34 -5.08 -1.59
N ALA A 237 28.72 -5.31 -2.76
CA ALA A 237 29.29 -5.00 -4.06
C ALA A 237 29.06 -3.54 -4.51
N HIS A 238 27.95 -2.91 -4.08
CA HIS A 238 27.45 -1.67 -4.68
C HIS A 238 26.91 -0.67 -3.63
N GLN A 239 27.74 -0.28 -2.67
CA GLN A 239 27.38 0.68 -1.63
C GLN A 239 27.06 2.09 -2.16
N ASP A 240 27.43 2.38 -3.40
CA ASP A 240 27.12 3.63 -4.11
C ASP A 240 25.73 3.66 -4.74
N TRP A 241 24.98 2.56 -4.71
CA TRP A 241 23.62 2.46 -5.27
C TRP A 241 22.50 2.83 -4.31
N VAL A 242 22.81 3.32 -3.12
CA VAL A 242 21.81 3.68 -2.12
C VAL A 242 21.70 5.20 -1.95
N VAL A 243 20.49 5.64 -1.59
CA VAL A 243 20.22 7.02 -1.21
C VAL A 243 21.00 7.36 0.04
N ARG A 244 21.62 8.56 0.10
CA ARG A 244 22.44 8.98 1.24
C ARG A 244 21.85 10.18 1.96
N ASP A 245 22.01 10.20 3.27
CA ASP A 245 21.65 11.34 4.10
C ASP A 245 22.56 12.53 3.76
N PRO A 246 22.01 13.72 3.45
CA PRO A 246 22.81 14.88 3.05
C PRO A 246 23.68 15.48 4.17
N ALA A 247 23.39 15.15 5.44
CA ALA A 247 24.13 15.70 6.58
C ALA A 247 25.30 14.77 7.00
N SER A 248 25.07 13.45 7.03
CA SER A 248 26.09 12.48 7.48
C SER A 248 26.82 11.80 6.31
N GLY A 249 26.19 11.69 5.15
CA GLY A 249 26.67 10.89 4.02
C GLY A 249 26.41 9.39 4.15
N ASP A 250 25.79 8.94 5.26
CA ASP A 250 25.44 7.55 5.48
C ASP A 250 24.28 7.09 4.58
N PRO A 251 24.12 5.79 4.34
CA PRO A 251 22.92 5.26 3.71
C PRO A 251 21.66 5.71 4.45
N VAL A 252 20.62 6.11 3.71
CA VAL A 252 19.31 6.40 4.31
C VAL A 252 18.71 5.08 4.78
N TRP A 253 18.59 4.93 6.10
CA TRP A 253 17.97 3.76 6.71
C TRP A 253 16.48 3.67 6.34
N ALA A 254 16.05 2.50 5.89
CA ALA A 254 14.72 2.26 5.34
C ALA A 254 13.90 1.24 6.14
N GLY A 255 14.39 0.80 7.28
CA GLY A 255 13.72 -0.11 8.21
C GLY A 255 14.53 -1.36 8.49
N ASP A 256 14.16 -2.08 9.56
CA ASP A 256 14.53 -3.47 9.81
C ASP A 256 13.48 -4.35 9.11
N VAL A 257 13.85 -4.96 8.02
CA VAL A 257 12.97 -5.76 7.16
C VAL A 257 13.60 -7.13 6.96
N CYS A 258 12.80 -8.18 7.18
CA CYS A 258 13.25 -9.55 6.96
C CYS A 258 14.51 -9.92 7.77
N ARG A 259 14.62 -9.39 9.00
CA ARG A 259 15.74 -9.58 9.94
C ARG A 259 17.06 -8.96 9.48
N ASP A 260 17.00 -7.95 8.62
CA ASP A 260 18.16 -7.18 8.20
C ASP A 260 17.85 -5.67 8.21
N ASP A 261 18.81 -4.87 8.63
CA ASP A 261 18.76 -3.43 8.44
C ASP A 261 18.83 -3.12 6.94
N CYS A 262 17.92 -2.31 6.43
CA CYS A 262 17.84 -1.98 5.02
C CYS A 262 18.15 -0.52 4.75
N ALA A 263 18.79 -0.27 3.60
CA ALA A 263 18.96 1.05 3.01
C ALA A 263 18.02 1.24 1.82
N ALA A 264 17.72 2.50 1.50
CA ALA A 264 16.92 2.84 0.33
C ALA A 264 17.74 2.75 -0.96
N LEU A 265 17.32 1.92 -1.93
CA LEU A 265 17.93 1.81 -3.25
C LEU A 265 17.71 3.09 -4.07
N ASP A 266 18.77 3.60 -4.68
CA ASP A 266 18.70 4.75 -5.60
C ASP A 266 18.46 4.30 -7.05
N VAL A 267 17.21 4.26 -7.46
CA VAL A 267 16.83 3.93 -8.86
C VAL A 267 17.17 5.03 -9.88
N THR A 268 17.70 6.16 -9.43
CA THR A 268 18.26 7.20 -10.35
C THR A 268 19.68 6.85 -10.79
N HIS A 269 20.36 5.95 -10.07
CA HIS A 269 21.63 5.39 -10.47
C HIS A 269 21.44 4.40 -11.64
N PRO A 270 22.06 4.61 -12.80
CA PRO A 270 21.76 3.82 -14.00
C PRO A 270 22.06 2.32 -13.85
N ALA A 271 23.11 1.96 -13.11
CA ALA A 271 23.44 0.55 -12.88
C ALA A 271 22.46 -0.11 -11.89
N ALA A 272 22.00 0.60 -10.85
CA ALA A 272 20.97 0.10 -9.94
C ALA A 272 19.64 -0.10 -10.68
N ALA A 273 19.24 0.84 -11.53
CA ALA A 273 18.08 0.71 -12.41
C ALA A 273 18.19 -0.49 -13.35
N ALA A 274 19.36 -0.68 -13.98
CA ALA A 274 19.61 -1.83 -14.85
C ALA A 274 19.57 -3.17 -14.09
N TYR A 275 20.12 -3.23 -12.88
CA TYR A 275 20.03 -4.40 -12.00
C TYR A 275 18.57 -4.76 -11.69
N LEU A 276 17.79 -3.82 -11.19
CA LEU A 276 16.37 -4.04 -10.86
C LEU A 276 15.57 -4.49 -12.10
N THR A 277 15.82 -3.84 -13.25
CA THR A 277 15.21 -4.24 -14.52
C THR A 277 15.55 -5.68 -14.86
N GLY A 278 16.82 -6.08 -14.76
CA GLY A 278 17.29 -7.43 -15.04
C GLY A 278 16.67 -8.49 -14.13
N VAL A 279 16.53 -8.18 -12.83
CA VAL A 279 15.83 -9.03 -11.86
C VAL A 279 14.39 -9.28 -12.30
N LEU A 280 13.63 -8.22 -12.55
CA LEU A 280 12.21 -8.32 -12.93
C LEU A 280 12.02 -9.05 -14.28
N GLN A 281 12.87 -8.77 -15.26
CA GLN A 281 12.84 -9.47 -16.56
C GLN A 281 13.18 -10.95 -16.42
N THR A 282 14.11 -11.31 -15.53
CA THR A 282 14.43 -12.71 -15.23
C THR A 282 13.24 -13.43 -14.63
N MET A 283 12.58 -12.82 -13.64
CA MET A 283 11.36 -13.35 -13.02
C MET A 283 10.21 -13.48 -14.04
N ARG A 284 10.05 -12.49 -14.94
CA ARG A 284 9.13 -12.60 -16.08
C ARG A 284 9.49 -13.77 -17.00
N GLY A 285 10.77 -13.99 -17.25
CA GLY A 285 11.27 -15.12 -18.03
C GLY A 285 10.93 -16.48 -17.43
N TRP A 286 10.84 -16.60 -16.12
CA TRP A 286 10.34 -17.81 -15.43
C TRP A 286 8.83 -18.01 -15.61
N GLY A 287 8.09 -16.95 -15.96
CA GLY A 287 6.64 -16.96 -16.15
C GLY A 287 5.84 -16.34 -15.03
N ILE A 288 6.48 -15.57 -14.15
CA ILE A 288 5.79 -14.77 -13.15
C ILE A 288 5.10 -13.58 -13.85
N ASP A 289 3.83 -13.36 -13.55
CA ASP A 289 3.02 -12.30 -14.15
C ASP A 289 2.10 -11.58 -13.15
N TYR A 290 2.40 -11.73 -11.84
CA TYR A 290 1.83 -10.96 -10.75
C TYR A 290 2.95 -10.57 -9.78
N PHE A 291 3.11 -9.28 -9.52
CA PHE A 291 4.16 -8.73 -8.67
C PHE A 291 3.53 -7.94 -7.54
N LYS A 292 3.75 -8.36 -6.29
CA LYS A 292 3.50 -7.54 -5.11
C LYS A 292 4.79 -6.81 -4.78
N ILE A 293 4.81 -5.51 -4.98
CA ILE A 293 5.93 -4.65 -4.59
C ILE A 293 5.65 -4.02 -3.22
N ASP A 294 6.58 -4.19 -2.30
CA ASP A 294 6.40 -3.81 -0.91
C ASP A 294 7.42 -2.77 -0.44
N PHE A 295 7.18 -2.18 0.75
CA PHE A 295 8.00 -1.13 1.34
C PHE A 295 8.29 0.02 0.36
N CYS A 296 7.33 0.28 -0.52
CA CYS A 296 7.48 1.22 -1.63
C CYS A 296 7.78 2.66 -1.18
N TYR A 297 7.42 3.02 0.06
CA TYR A 297 7.72 4.33 0.63
C TYR A 297 9.22 4.67 0.63
N ALA A 298 10.09 3.65 0.68
CA ALA A 298 11.54 3.85 0.66
C ALA A 298 12.02 4.52 -0.63
N GLY A 299 11.35 4.26 -1.76
CA GLY A 299 11.64 4.91 -3.04
C GLY A 299 11.39 6.42 -3.05
N ALA A 300 10.55 6.90 -2.11
CA ALA A 300 10.17 8.30 -1.99
C ALA A 300 10.91 9.05 -0.85
N TYR A 301 11.88 8.45 -0.20
CA TYR A 301 12.67 9.15 0.80
C TYR A 301 13.47 10.29 0.17
N GLU A 302 13.60 11.41 0.89
CA GLU A 302 14.50 12.49 0.51
C GLU A 302 15.94 12.13 0.88
N GLY A 303 16.89 12.54 0.03
CA GLY A 303 18.31 12.29 0.23
C GLY A 303 19.14 12.62 -1.00
N LEU A 304 20.46 12.43 -0.90
CA LEU A 304 21.37 12.56 -2.03
C LEU A 304 21.22 11.33 -2.93
N ARG A 305 21.01 11.58 -4.20
CA ARG A 305 20.87 10.59 -5.27
C ARG A 305 21.90 10.82 -6.38
N HIS A 306 22.08 9.80 -7.21
CA HIS A 306 22.92 9.92 -8.41
C HIS A 306 22.44 11.07 -9.31
N GLU A 307 21.13 11.13 -9.59
CA GLU A 307 20.51 12.31 -10.19
C GLU A 307 19.79 13.14 -9.11
N ALA A 308 20.01 14.45 -9.08
CA ALA A 308 19.32 15.35 -8.17
C ALA A 308 17.82 15.35 -8.47
N MET A 309 17.04 14.68 -7.64
CA MET A 309 15.60 14.48 -7.85
C MET A 309 14.88 14.41 -6.50
N ALA A 310 13.69 15.01 -6.43
CA ALA A 310 12.82 14.88 -5.25
C ALA A 310 12.34 13.43 -5.09
N GLY A 311 12.17 12.97 -3.84
CA GLY A 311 11.85 11.59 -3.52
C GLY A 311 10.61 11.05 -4.23
N VAL A 312 9.51 11.83 -4.25
CA VAL A 312 8.27 11.42 -4.96
C VAL A 312 8.50 11.25 -6.46
N ALA A 313 9.30 12.11 -7.09
CA ALA A 313 9.62 12.00 -8.51
C ALA A 313 10.49 10.77 -8.79
N ALA A 314 11.50 10.50 -7.94
CA ALA A 314 12.32 9.29 -8.01
C ALA A 314 11.49 8.01 -7.86
N TYR A 315 10.56 8.00 -6.90
CA TYR A 315 9.61 6.90 -6.70
C TYR A 315 8.77 6.65 -7.97
N ARG A 316 8.14 7.67 -8.54
CA ARG A 316 7.33 7.54 -9.76
C ARG A 316 8.15 7.06 -10.95
N ARG A 317 9.40 7.55 -11.10
CA ARG A 317 10.35 7.05 -12.10
C ARG A 317 10.63 5.55 -11.90
N GLY A 318 10.86 5.13 -10.66
CA GLY A 318 11.06 3.72 -10.32
C GLY A 318 9.84 2.85 -10.61
N LEU A 319 8.62 3.33 -10.33
CA LEU A 319 7.39 2.61 -10.71
C LEU A 319 7.26 2.45 -12.23
N GLY A 320 7.59 3.50 -13.00
CA GLY A 320 7.63 3.42 -14.46
C GLY A 320 8.62 2.35 -14.94
N LEU A 321 9.84 2.37 -14.40
CA LEU A 321 10.87 1.37 -14.70
C LEU A 321 10.38 -0.08 -14.38
N ILE A 322 9.73 -0.28 -13.24
CA ILE A 322 9.17 -1.58 -12.87
C ILE A 322 8.09 -1.99 -13.87
N ARG A 323 7.16 -1.10 -14.20
CA ARG A 323 6.09 -1.36 -15.18
C ARG A 323 6.65 -1.73 -16.55
N ASP A 324 7.66 -1.01 -17.03
CA ASP A 324 8.32 -1.29 -18.32
C ASP A 324 9.02 -2.65 -18.29
N ALA A 325 9.67 -3.00 -17.18
CA ALA A 325 10.39 -4.26 -17.02
C ALA A 325 9.45 -5.48 -17.00
N ILE A 326 8.30 -5.38 -16.31
CA ILE A 326 7.34 -6.49 -16.21
C ILE A 326 6.33 -6.56 -17.37
N GLY A 327 6.16 -5.47 -18.12
CA GLY A 327 5.21 -5.38 -19.24
C GLY A 327 3.76 -5.07 -18.78
N ALA A 328 2.93 -4.66 -19.74
CA ALA A 328 1.55 -4.21 -19.48
C ALA A 328 0.57 -5.36 -19.14
N ASP A 329 0.91 -6.59 -19.46
CA ASP A 329 0.10 -7.81 -19.21
C ASP A 329 0.29 -8.40 -17.82
N ALA A 330 1.37 -8.02 -17.13
CA ALA A 330 1.59 -8.38 -15.74
C ALA A 330 0.80 -7.49 -14.79
N LEU A 331 0.34 -8.07 -13.68
CA LEU A 331 -0.35 -7.35 -12.62
C LEU A 331 0.65 -6.83 -11.58
N LEU A 332 0.48 -5.59 -11.16
CA LEU A 332 1.33 -4.90 -10.19
C LEU A 332 0.51 -4.43 -8.99
N VAL A 333 0.88 -4.90 -7.81
CA VAL A 333 0.23 -4.54 -6.55
C VAL A 333 1.21 -3.75 -5.69
N GLY A 334 0.84 -2.53 -5.32
CA GLY A 334 1.63 -1.70 -4.40
C GLY A 334 1.28 -1.97 -2.94
N CYS A 335 2.30 -2.10 -2.09
CA CYS A 335 2.16 -2.22 -0.64
C CYS A 335 3.18 -1.30 0.05
N GLY A 336 2.84 -0.74 1.23
CA GLY A 336 3.67 0.31 1.83
C GLY A 336 3.93 1.47 0.85
N ALA A 337 2.98 1.77 -0.03
CA ALA A 337 3.20 2.62 -1.19
C ALA A 337 2.64 4.03 -0.97
N PRO A 338 3.38 5.09 -1.33
CA PRO A 338 2.87 6.46 -1.36
C PRO A 338 1.59 6.53 -2.19
N SER A 339 0.43 6.68 -1.52
CA SER A 339 -0.88 6.39 -2.11
C SER A 339 -1.10 7.15 -3.42
N LEU A 340 -1.22 8.46 -3.37
CA LEU A 340 -1.58 9.24 -4.56
C LEU A 340 -0.47 9.25 -5.63
N ALA A 341 0.80 9.10 -5.22
CA ALA A 341 1.92 9.00 -6.17
C ALA A 341 1.89 7.72 -7.01
N SER A 342 1.17 6.69 -6.55
CA SER A 342 1.05 5.41 -7.25
C SER A 342 -0.13 5.37 -8.23
N ALA A 343 -1.03 6.36 -8.18
CA ALA A 343 -2.21 6.40 -9.03
C ALA A 343 -1.85 6.32 -10.53
N GLY A 344 -2.47 5.36 -11.22
CA GLY A 344 -2.25 5.06 -12.63
C GLY A 344 -1.02 4.21 -12.94
N LEU A 345 -0.22 3.82 -11.95
CA LEU A 345 0.99 3.02 -12.12
C LEU A 345 0.88 1.61 -11.55
N VAL A 346 -0.06 1.36 -10.66
CA VAL A 346 -0.36 0.05 -10.07
C VAL A 346 -1.78 -0.40 -10.40
N ASP A 347 -2.01 -1.71 -10.45
CA ASP A 347 -3.30 -2.34 -10.78
C ASP A 347 -4.16 -2.57 -9.53
N ALA A 348 -3.47 -2.82 -8.40
CA ALA A 348 -4.08 -2.92 -7.09
C ALA A 348 -3.18 -2.26 -6.03
N MET A 349 -3.75 -1.89 -4.89
CA MET A 349 -3.07 -1.23 -3.80
C MET A 349 -3.52 -1.78 -2.47
N ARG A 350 -2.60 -2.22 -1.63
CA ARG A 350 -2.84 -2.43 -0.22
C ARG A 350 -3.28 -1.11 0.42
N VAL A 351 -4.47 -1.07 1.00
CA VAL A 351 -5.08 0.16 1.53
C VAL A 351 -5.13 0.24 3.04
N GLY A 352 -4.50 -0.71 3.72
CA GLY A 352 -4.39 -0.76 5.17
C GLY A 352 -3.06 -1.35 5.63
N PRO A 353 -2.70 -1.22 6.92
CA PRO A 353 -1.61 -2.00 7.51
C PRO A 353 -1.95 -3.50 7.42
N ASP A 354 -0.93 -4.33 7.63
CA ASP A 354 -1.08 -5.76 7.65
C ASP A 354 -2.14 -6.18 8.68
N ILE A 355 -2.93 -7.18 8.32
CA ILE A 355 -3.79 -7.84 9.30
C ILE A 355 -2.96 -8.74 10.22
N ALA A 356 -3.58 -9.17 11.30
CA ALA A 356 -3.01 -10.13 12.23
C ALA A 356 -4.09 -11.06 12.78
N ALA A 357 -3.67 -12.14 13.45
CA ALA A 357 -4.60 -13.03 14.12
C ALA A 357 -5.36 -12.36 15.27
N ASN A 358 -4.79 -11.29 15.86
CA ASN A 358 -5.40 -10.49 16.91
C ASN A 358 -6.17 -9.29 16.35
N TYR A 359 -7.23 -8.89 17.06
CA TYR A 359 -8.03 -7.73 16.66
C TYR A 359 -7.34 -6.41 17.01
N GLU A 360 -6.80 -6.29 18.22
CA GLU A 360 -6.09 -5.08 18.67
C GLU A 360 -4.59 -5.18 18.38
N PRO A 361 -3.93 -4.07 18.00
CA PRO A 361 -2.48 -4.06 17.82
C PRO A 361 -1.75 -4.19 19.15
N SER A 362 -0.61 -4.88 19.15
CA SER A 362 0.25 -5.03 20.34
C SER A 362 1.72 -4.80 19.95
N PRO A 363 2.36 -3.73 20.50
CA PRO A 363 1.82 -2.68 21.38
C PRO A 363 0.76 -1.81 20.69
N PRO A 364 -0.02 -1.02 21.44
CA PRO A 364 -1.01 -0.12 20.85
C PRO A 364 -0.35 0.95 19.97
N HIS A 365 -0.45 0.78 18.67
CA HIS A 365 0.02 1.76 17.68
C HIS A 365 -0.87 1.69 16.42
N PRO A 366 -1.26 2.84 15.84
CA PRO A 366 -2.27 2.86 14.78
C PRO A 366 -1.81 2.30 13.42
N SER A 367 -0.52 2.11 13.20
CA SER A 367 0.03 1.56 11.95
C SER A 367 0.55 0.13 12.08
N LEU A 368 0.52 -0.45 13.30
CA LEU A 368 0.95 -1.83 13.49
C LEU A 368 -0.09 -2.84 12.98
N PRO A 369 0.36 -4.04 12.58
CA PRO A 369 -0.50 -5.11 12.12
C PRO A 369 -1.63 -5.43 13.11
N SER A 370 -2.88 -5.37 12.65
CA SER A 370 -4.07 -5.82 13.40
C SER A 370 -5.32 -5.72 12.53
N GLN A 371 -6.36 -6.47 12.86
CA GLN A 371 -7.64 -6.36 12.17
C GLN A 371 -8.26 -4.96 12.33
N ARG A 372 -8.21 -4.38 13.53
CA ARG A 372 -8.76 -3.04 13.82
C ARG A 372 -8.14 -1.93 12.97
N ASN A 373 -6.81 -1.93 12.86
CA ASN A 373 -6.09 -0.90 12.09
C ASN A 373 -6.35 -1.07 10.59
N ALA A 374 -6.34 -2.32 10.09
CA ALA A 374 -6.68 -2.63 8.71
C ALA A 374 -8.13 -2.20 8.38
N GLU A 375 -9.12 -2.59 9.21
CA GLU A 375 -10.53 -2.21 9.05
C GLU A 375 -10.72 -0.70 8.94
N ARG A 376 -10.09 0.08 9.85
CA ARG A 376 -10.15 1.55 9.81
C ARG A 376 -9.70 2.11 8.47
N ASN A 377 -8.51 1.71 8.01
CA ASN A 377 -7.94 2.24 6.78
C ASN A 377 -8.70 1.77 5.54
N VAL A 378 -9.06 0.48 5.49
CA VAL A 378 -9.82 -0.13 4.38
C VAL A 378 -11.15 0.56 4.18
N THR A 379 -11.92 0.77 5.26
CA THR A 379 -13.23 1.45 5.20
C THR A 379 -13.08 2.91 4.81
N ALA A 380 -12.09 3.61 5.35
CA ALA A 380 -11.84 5.02 5.05
C ALA A 380 -11.41 5.25 3.58
N ARG A 381 -10.73 4.29 2.97
CA ARG A 381 -10.24 4.34 1.58
C ARG A 381 -11.16 3.66 0.57
N ALA A 382 -12.37 3.23 0.96
CA ALA A 382 -13.31 2.55 0.06
C ALA A 382 -13.59 3.34 -1.22
N TRP A 383 -13.62 4.67 -1.14
CA TRP A 383 -13.84 5.58 -2.27
C TRP A 383 -12.75 5.52 -3.35
N GLN A 384 -11.56 4.96 -3.06
CA GLN A 384 -10.46 4.82 -4.04
C GLN A 384 -10.65 3.65 -4.99
N HIS A 385 -11.43 2.63 -4.56
CA HIS A 385 -11.65 1.41 -5.32
C HIS A 385 -12.31 1.68 -6.68
N GLY A 386 -11.74 1.08 -7.74
CA GLY A 386 -12.22 1.23 -9.11
C GLY A 386 -11.92 2.59 -9.75
N ARG A 387 -11.40 3.57 -8.98
CA ARG A 387 -11.02 4.91 -9.45
C ARG A 387 -9.52 5.05 -9.70
N PHE A 388 -8.72 4.54 -8.77
CA PHE A 388 -7.26 4.58 -8.88
C PHE A 388 -6.66 3.20 -9.10
N TRP A 389 -7.22 2.18 -8.45
CA TRP A 389 -6.77 0.79 -8.41
C TRP A 389 -7.87 -0.14 -7.86
N ASN A 390 -7.58 -1.44 -7.83
CA ASN A 390 -8.33 -2.35 -6.96
C ASN A 390 -7.83 -2.20 -5.53
N ASN A 391 -8.71 -1.85 -4.58
CA ASN A 391 -8.34 -1.85 -3.18
C ASN A 391 -8.00 -3.28 -2.73
N ASP A 392 -6.83 -3.45 -2.15
CA ASP A 392 -6.42 -4.67 -1.48
C ASP A 392 -6.60 -4.46 0.05
N PRO A 393 -7.63 -5.08 0.65
CA PRO A 393 -7.86 -4.97 2.09
C PRO A 393 -6.87 -5.78 2.91
N ASP A 394 -6.09 -6.63 2.28
CA ASP A 394 -5.29 -7.73 2.78
C ASP A 394 -6.00 -9.09 2.75
N CYS A 395 -5.27 -10.15 3.10
CA CYS A 395 -5.71 -11.52 3.00
C CYS A 395 -6.86 -11.87 3.96
N LEU A 396 -7.71 -12.76 3.55
CA LEU A 396 -8.55 -13.52 4.47
C LEU A 396 -7.64 -14.34 5.40
N MET A 397 -7.95 -14.32 6.69
CA MET A 397 -7.40 -15.19 7.74
C MET A 397 -8.58 -15.81 8.48
N LEU A 398 -9.00 -16.98 8.02
CA LEU A 398 -10.27 -17.62 8.45
C LEU A 398 -10.06 -18.93 9.22
N ARG A 399 -8.80 -19.33 9.43
CA ARG A 399 -8.47 -20.51 10.25
C ARG A 399 -8.92 -20.34 11.70
N PRO A 400 -9.21 -21.41 12.43
CA PRO A 400 -9.47 -21.35 13.87
C PRO A 400 -8.32 -20.66 14.62
N GLY A 401 -8.65 -19.94 15.69
CA GLY A 401 -7.68 -19.21 16.50
C GLY A 401 -7.44 -17.75 16.06
N VAL A 402 -7.93 -17.35 14.89
CA VAL A 402 -7.94 -15.92 14.48
C VAL A 402 -9.10 -15.22 15.20
N GLU A 403 -8.81 -14.14 15.91
CA GLU A 403 -9.84 -13.33 16.57
C GLU A 403 -10.76 -12.70 15.52
N ARG A 404 -12.06 -12.60 15.85
CA ARG A 404 -13.06 -11.91 15.00
C ARG A 404 -12.97 -12.23 13.49
N ARG A 405 -12.56 -13.45 13.13
CA ARG A 405 -12.41 -13.88 11.73
C ARG A 405 -13.68 -13.64 10.88
N GLU A 406 -14.86 -13.72 11.49
CA GLU A 406 -16.16 -13.42 10.86
C GLU A 406 -16.31 -11.92 10.57
N GLY A 407 -15.88 -11.06 11.49
CA GLY A 407 -15.84 -9.61 11.32
C GLY A 407 -14.90 -9.22 10.19
N TRP A 408 -13.71 -9.82 10.14
CA TRP A 408 -12.76 -9.58 9.07
C TRP A 408 -13.30 -10.03 7.69
N ALA A 409 -13.92 -11.20 7.63
CA ALA A 409 -14.60 -11.66 6.40
C ALA A 409 -15.67 -10.66 5.92
N ALA A 410 -16.41 -10.04 6.85
CA ALA A 410 -17.40 -9.02 6.52
C ALA A 410 -16.75 -7.74 5.97
N VAL A 411 -15.61 -7.30 6.52
CA VAL A 411 -14.82 -6.16 5.98
C VAL A 411 -14.36 -6.46 4.57
N VAL A 412 -13.75 -7.62 4.33
CA VAL A 412 -13.31 -8.03 2.99
C VAL A 412 -14.49 -8.10 2.02
N ARG A 413 -15.62 -8.65 2.44
CA ARG A 413 -16.84 -8.72 1.62
C ARG A 413 -17.35 -7.33 1.21
N GLY A 414 -17.35 -6.38 2.16
CA GLY A 414 -17.95 -5.04 1.95
C GLY A 414 -17.03 -4.05 1.24
N TYR A 415 -15.72 -4.14 1.46
CA TYR A 415 -14.77 -3.09 1.07
C TYR A 415 -13.57 -3.57 0.26
N GLY A 416 -13.38 -4.88 0.11
CA GLY A 416 -12.26 -5.42 -0.64
C GLY A 416 -12.54 -5.49 -2.14
N GLY A 417 -11.62 -4.99 -2.96
CA GLY A 417 -11.60 -5.19 -4.41
C GLY A 417 -10.81 -6.43 -4.79
N LEU A 418 -9.52 -6.45 -4.47
CA LEU A 418 -8.70 -7.65 -4.54
C LEU A 418 -9.16 -8.65 -3.46
N ARG A 419 -9.27 -9.92 -3.83
CA ARG A 419 -9.66 -11.00 -2.94
C ARG A 419 -8.49 -11.96 -2.78
N SER A 420 -7.99 -12.11 -1.56
CA SER A 420 -6.85 -12.98 -1.27
C SER A 420 -7.08 -13.80 0.00
N SER A 421 -6.45 -14.99 0.08
CA SER A 421 -6.39 -15.83 1.28
C SER A 421 -4.94 -16.03 1.69
N GLY A 422 -4.66 -15.87 2.99
CA GLY A 422 -3.34 -16.10 3.59
C GLY A 422 -3.32 -17.32 4.52
N ASP A 423 -4.31 -18.20 4.44
CA ASP A 423 -4.39 -19.40 5.28
C ASP A 423 -3.67 -20.60 4.66
N GLY A 424 -3.11 -21.47 5.51
CA GLY A 424 -2.86 -22.85 5.16
C GLY A 424 -4.19 -23.54 4.91
N LEU A 425 -4.42 -24.00 3.68
CA LEU A 425 -5.74 -24.46 3.28
C LEU A 425 -6.20 -25.74 3.99
N ASP A 426 -5.25 -26.52 4.51
CA ASP A 426 -5.47 -27.71 5.34
C ASP A 426 -5.89 -27.37 6.79
N GLN A 427 -5.74 -26.11 7.21
CA GLN A 427 -6.07 -25.64 8.56
C GLN A 427 -7.45 -24.99 8.66
N LEU A 428 -8.13 -24.82 7.54
CA LEU A 428 -9.49 -24.27 7.52
C LEU A 428 -10.51 -25.28 8.04
N ASP A 429 -11.34 -24.83 8.99
CA ASP A 429 -12.55 -25.57 9.35
C ASP A 429 -13.64 -25.42 8.26
N ALA A 430 -14.76 -26.11 8.43
CA ALA A 430 -15.84 -26.09 7.44
C ALA A 430 -16.36 -24.68 7.13
N TRP A 431 -16.48 -23.83 8.16
CA TRP A 431 -16.91 -22.44 7.99
C TRP A 431 -15.85 -21.60 7.22
N GLY A 432 -14.58 -21.72 7.62
CA GLY A 432 -13.48 -21.03 6.98
C GLY A 432 -13.34 -21.40 5.51
N LEU A 433 -13.45 -22.68 5.19
CA LEU A 433 -13.39 -23.18 3.82
C LEU A 433 -14.55 -22.67 2.94
N GLU A 434 -15.78 -22.71 3.46
CA GLU A 434 -16.95 -22.24 2.72
C GLU A 434 -16.89 -20.73 2.48
N THR A 435 -16.51 -19.96 3.53
CA THR A 435 -16.34 -18.51 3.43
C THR A 435 -15.19 -18.13 2.47
N THR A 436 -14.08 -18.88 2.48
CA THR A 436 -12.99 -18.70 1.51
C THR A 436 -13.49 -18.92 0.08
N ARG A 437 -14.24 -20.00 -0.17
CA ARG A 437 -14.83 -20.29 -1.49
C ARG A 437 -15.78 -19.21 -1.95
N GLU A 438 -16.63 -18.69 -1.06
CA GLU A 438 -17.57 -17.58 -1.35
C GLU A 438 -16.84 -16.29 -1.71
N LEU A 439 -15.76 -15.94 -0.98
CA LEU A 439 -15.13 -14.65 -1.09
C LEU A 439 -13.99 -14.58 -2.10
N LEU A 440 -13.39 -15.69 -2.48
CA LEU A 440 -12.38 -15.72 -3.53
C LEU A 440 -13.02 -15.61 -4.91
N VAL A 441 -13.41 -14.40 -5.27
CA VAL A 441 -13.98 -14.05 -6.58
C VAL A 441 -13.10 -13.01 -7.25
N PRO A 442 -13.10 -12.93 -8.61
CA PRO A 442 -12.37 -11.88 -9.31
C PRO A 442 -12.79 -10.49 -8.84
N SER A 443 -11.86 -9.55 -8.80
CA SER A 443 -12.16 -8.17 -8.45
C SER A 443 -13.20 -7.57 -9.41
N SER A 444 -14.11 -6.77 -8.88
CA SER A 444 -15.01 -5.97 -9.70
C SER A 444 -14.49 -4.53 -9.72
N PRO A 445 -14.32 -3.91 -10.89
CA PRO A 445 -13.98 -2.49 -10.97
C PRO A 445 -15.15 -1.57 -10.64
N THR A 446 -16.29 -2.14 -10.21
CA THR A 446 -17.45 -1.35 -9.81
C THR A 446 -17.12 -0.57 -8.55
N VAL A 447 -17.22 0.73 -8.66
CA VAL A 447 -17.04 1.68 -7.55
C VAL A 447 -17.95 1.28 -6.39
N LEU A 448 -17.38 1.15 -5.20
CA LEU A 448 -18.16 0.95 -3.98
C LEU A 448 -18.98 2.22 -3.70
N SER A 449 -20.29 2.06 -3.61
CA SER A 449 -21.24 3.15 -3.42
C SER A 449 -21.28 3.61 -1.96
#